data_5be88b593a231a15da57606ec521064d
#
_entry.id   5be88b593a231a15da57606ec521064d
#
_cell.length_a   1.000
_cell.length_b   1.000
_cell.length_c   1.000
_cell.angle_alpha   90.00
_cell.angle_beta   90.00
_cell.angle_gamma   90.00
#
_symmetry.space_group_name_H-M   'P 1'
#
loop_
_entity.id
_entity.type
_entity.pdbx_description
1 polymer ?
#
loop_
_entity_poly.entity_id
_entity_poly.type
_entity_poly.pdbx_seq_one_letter_code
_entity_poly.pdbx_strand_id
1 'polypeptide(L)'
;MIYRLHPDYPELFPNPEGADPEGLVAVGGDLSVRRLLAAYGAGIFPWYGEGQPLLWWSPDPRCVLFPEKFRIPHTVRKEIRKCGFSVTVNQAFCDVMTGCAATPRPDQDGTWIMPEMVDAYASLHELGFAHSVEVWEHDAAGNTLVGGLYGVGLGRAFFGESMFHVRPHASKLALVSLMEWLKARHCQLVDCQMATDHI
;
A
#
# COMPACT_ATOMS: atom_id res chain seq x y z
N MET A 1 -15.10 0.51 -23.27
CA MET A 1 -14.57 -0.81 -23.76
C MET A 1 -13.37 -1.15 -22.89
N ILE A 2 -13.39 -2.30 -22.21
CA ILE A 2 -12.29 -2.69 -21.30
C ILE A 2 -11.08 -3.12 -22.14
N TYR A 3 -9.93 -2.51 -21.87
CA TYR A 3 -8.68 -2.81 -22.57
C TYR A 3 -8.07 -4.11 -22.03
N ARG A 4 -7.60 -4.99 -22.91
CA ARG A 4 -6.88 -6.20 -22.53
C ARG A 4 -5.37 -5.98 -22.72
N LEU A 5 -4.59 -6.14 -21.63
CA LEU A 5 -3.15 -5.94 -21.67
C LEU A 5 -2.46 -7.02 -22.52
N HIS A 6 -1.50 -6.58 -23.33
CA HIS A 6 -0.69 -7.49 -24.13
C HIS A 6 0.40 -8.16 -23.29
N PRO A 7 0.60 -9.47 -23.37
CA PRO A 7 1.60 -10.16 -22.56
C PRO A 7 3.04 -9.72 -22.87
N ASP A 8 3.36 -9.46 -24.14
CA ASP A 8 4.73 -9.16 -24.58
C ASP A 8 5.14 -7.70 -24.39
N TYR A 9 4.20 -6.81 -24.01
CA TYR A 9 4.46 -5.38 -23.82
C TYR A 9 4.03 -4.95 -22.42
N PRO A 10 4.80 -5.33 -21.36
CA PRO A 10 4.40 -5.08 -19.99
C PRO A 10 4.30 -3.60 -19.62
N GLU A 11 5.00 -2.70 -20.31
CA GLU A 11 4.96 -1.26 -20.07
C GLU A 11 3.80 -0.52 -20.77
N LEU A 12 3.04 -1.20 -21.65
CA LEU A 12 1.94 -0.55 -22.36
C LEU A 12 0.63 -0.63 -21.56
N PHE A 13 0.18 0.53 -21.13
CA PHE A 13 -1.14 0.74 -20.55
C PHE A 13 -1.94 1.73 -21.39
N PRO A 14 -3.28 1.62 -21.43
CA PRO A 14 -4.11 2.68 -22.02
C PRO A 14 -4.03 3.93 -21.13
N ASN A 15 -4.42 5.08 -21.70
CA ASN A 15 -4.52 6.31 -20.91
C ASN A 15 -5.56 6.12 -19.79
N PRO A 16 -5.20 6.33 -18.49
CA PRO A 16 -6.13 6.19 -17.38
C PRO A 16 -7.31 7.15 -17.41
N GLU A 17 -7.22 8.29 -18.13
CA GLU A 17 -8.37 9.18 -18.36
C GLU A 17 -9.51 8.51 -19.15
N GLY A 18 -9.22 7.41 -19.84
CA GLY A 18 -10.20 6.59 -20.55
C GLY A 18 -10.78 5.42 -19.71
N ALA A 19 -10.53 5.40 -18.40
CA ALA A 19 -11.11 4.40 -17.50
C ALA A 19 -12.64 4.44 -17.54
N ASP A 20 -13.27 3.35 -17.10
CA ASP A 20 -14.72 3.33 -16.94
C ASP A 20 -15.14 4.22 -15.74
N PRO A 21 -16.45 4.42 -15.50
CA PRO A 21 -16.93 5.26 -14.39
C PRO A 21 -16.51 4.78 -12.99
N GLU A 22 -16.16 3.50 -12.84
CA GLU A 22 -15.67 2.92 -11.59
C GLU A 22 -14.14 3.00 -11.47
N GLY A 23 -13.45 3.38 -12.54
CA GLY A 23 -12.01 3.52 -12.59
C GLY A 23 -11.26 2.30 -13.14
N LEU A 24 -11.96 1.30 -13.73
CA LEU A 24 -11.32 0.16 -14.37
C LEU A 24 -10.66 0.59 -15.68
N VAL A 25 -9.35 0.37 -15.78
CA VAL A 25 -8.50 0.76 -16.92
C VAL A 25 -8.29 -0.41 -17.87
N ALA A 26 -7.93 -1.58 -17.32
CA ALA A 26 -7.54 -2.74 -18.12
C ALA A 26 -7.71 -4.06 -17.37
N VAL A 27 -7.66 -5.17 -18.13
CA VAL A 27 -7.69 -6.53 -17.58
C VAL A 27 -6.54 -7.38 -18.14
N GLY A 28 -6.10 -8.38 -17.37
CA GLY A 28 -5.07 -9.34 -17.76
C GLY A 28 -3.65 -8.80 -17.57
N GLY A 29 -2.71 -9.34 -18.33
CA GLY A 29 -1.29 -9.08 -18.13
C GLY A 29 -0.69 -9.98 -17.04
N ASP A 30 0.30 -9.48 -16.33
CA ASP A 30 1.06 -10.15 -15.28
C ASP A 30 1.44 -9.18 -14.16
N LEU A 31 2.05 -9.66 -13.08
CA LEU A 31 2.58 -8.85 -11.97
C LEU A 31 4.11 -8.66 -12.05
N SER A 32 4.69 -8.73 -13.25
CA SER A 32 6.12 -8.47 -13.41
C SER A 32 6.51 -7.08 -12.91
N VAL A 33 7.73 -6.95 -12.41
CA VAL A 33 8.29 -5.67 -11.93
C VAL A 33 8.14 -4.57 -12.99
N ARG A 34 8.42 -4.89 -14.26
CA ARG A 34 8.29 -3.91 -15.37
C ARG A 34 6.87 -3.40 -15.52
N ARG A 35 5.88 -4.30 -15.45
CA ARG A 35 4.47 -3.94 -15.55
C ARG A 35 3.99 -3.14 -14.34
N LEU A 36 4.35 -3.56 -13.14
CA LEU A 36 3.99 -2.83 -11.92
C LEU A 36 4.56 -1.42 -11.92
N LEU A 37 5.83 -1.24 -12.25
CA LEU A 37 6.44 0.09 -12.30
C LEU A 37 5.83 0.98 -13.40
N ALA A 38 5.48 0.41 -14.56
CA ALA A 38 4.78 1.14 -15.61
C ALA A 38 3.36 1.56 -15.16
N ALA A 39 2.63 0.68 -14.49
CA ALA A 39 1.31 0.96 -13.94
C ALA A 39 1.36 2.10 -12.92
N TYR A 40 2.21 1.98 -11.88
CA TYR A 40 2.35 3.02 -10.86
C TYR A 40 2.83 4.35 -11.46
N GLY A 41 3.72 4.31 -12.45
CA GLY A 41 4.17 5.50 -13.19
C GLY A 41 3.04 6.23 -13.92
N ALA A 42 1.97 5.51 -14.28
CA ALA A 42 0.76 6.04 -14.90
C ALA A 42 -0.40 6.28 -13.91
N GLY A 43 -0.19 6.11 -12.61
CA GLY A 43 -1.24 6.21 -11.60
C GLY A 43 -2.23 5.05 -11.60
N ILE A 44 -1.83 3.90 -12.14
CA ILE A 44 -2.64 2.69 -12.24
C ILE A 44 -2.13 1.67 -11.21
N PHE A 45 -3.02 0.92 -10.59
CA PHE A 45 -2.67 -0.11 -9.61
C PHE A 45 -3.48 -1.40 -9.84
N PRO A 46 -2.94 -2.59 -9.46
CA PRO A 46 -3.68 -3.83 -9.52
C PRO A 46 -4.58 -4.00 -8.31
N TRP A 47 -5.83 -4.40 -8.55
CA TRP A 47 -6.74 -4.78 -7.46
C TRP A 47 -7.79 -5.74 -8.00
N TYR A 48 -7.81 -6.97 -7.47
CA TYR A 48 -8.68 -8.06 -7.89
C TYR A 48 -8.86 -9.06 -6.75
N GLY A 49 -9.92 -9.86 -6.81
CA GLY A 49 -10.23 -10.89 -5.83
C GLY A 49 -9.95 -12.31 -6.34
N GLU A 50 -10.10 -13.27 -5.46
CA GLU A 50 -9.96 -14.69 -5.80
C GLU A 50 -10.90 -15.08 -6.94
N GLY A 51 -10.37 -15.82 -7.92
CA GLY A 51 -11.12 -16.27 -9.12
C GLY A 51 -11.38 -15.18 -10.16
N GLN A 52 -10.98 -13.93 -9.91
CA GLN A 52 -11.05 -12.85 -10.89
C GLN A 52 -9.79 -12.80 -11.76
N PRO A 53 -9.89 -12.34 -13.00
CA PRO A 53 -8.70 -11.98 -13.78
C PRO A 53 -7.98 -10.80 -13.10
N LEU A 54 -6.71 -10.61 -13.42
CA LEU A 54 -5.96 -9.44 -12.98
C LEU A 54 -6.62 -8.16 -13.52
N LEU A 55 -7.00 -7.24 -12.63
CA LEU A 55 -7.69 -5.99 -12.93
C LEU A 55 -6.81 -4.81 -12.55
N TRP A 56 -6.82 -3.76 -13.38
CA TRP A 56 -6.00 -2.55 -13.25
C TRP A 56 -6.88 -1.33 -13.16
N TRP A 57 -6.66 -0.50 -12.14
CA TRP A 57 -7.56 0.57 -11.74
C TRP A 57 -6.85 1.93 -11.66
N SER A 58 -7.61 2.96 -12.00
CA SER A 58 -7.26 4.37 -11.77
C SER A 58 -8.54 5.17 -11.51
N PRO A 59 -9.09 5.11 -10.30
CA PRO A 59 -10.31 5.82 -9.94
C PRO A 59 -10.10 7.34 -9.91
N ASP A 60 -11.16 8.08 -10.20
CA ASP A 60 -11.27 9.53 -10.06
C ASP A 60 -12.59 9.86 -9.34
N PRO A 61 -12.59 10.59 -8.20
CA PRO A 61 -11.45 11.32 -7.59
C PRO A 61 -10.43 10.42 -6.90
N ARG A 62 -9.18 10.90 -6.82
CA ARG A 62 -8.06 10.24 -6.17
C ARG A 62 -7.82 10.77 -4.77
N CYS A 63 -7.77 9.89 -3.77
CA CYS A 63 -7.42 10.28 -2.40
C CYS A 63 -5.90 10.38 -2.25
N VAL A 64 -5.41 11.55 -1.83
CA VAL A 64 -3.98 11.79 -1.64
C VAL A 64 -3.68 12.49 -0.32
N LEU A 65 -2.52 12.18 0.28
CA LEU A 65 -1.98 12.87 1.44
C LEU A 65 -0.66 13.57 1.04
N PHE A 66 -0.39 14.69 1.67
CA PHE A 66 0.86 15.44 1.43
C PHE A 66 1.71 15.36 2.71
N PRO A 67 2.88 14.70 2.70
CA PRO A 67 3.73 14.56 3.89
C PRO A 67 4.05 15.89 4.55
N GLU A 68 4.33 16.94 3.78
CA GLU A 68 4.62 18.29 4.32
C GLU A 68 3.41 18.94 5.01
N LYS A 69 2.19 18.60 4.62
CA LYS A 69 0.95 19.15 5.19
C LYS A 69 0.33 18.22 6.24
N PHE A 70 0.83 17.00 6.36
CA PHE A 70 0.28 16.03 7.29
C PHE A 70 0.41 16.47 8.74
N ARG A 71 -0.71 16.45 9.45
CA ARG A 71 -0.77 16.82 10.88
C ARG A 71 -1.67 15.82 11.60
N ILE A 72 -1.23 15.38 12.75
CA ILE A 72 -2.02 14.55 13.65
C ILE A 72 -2.51 15.35 14.85
N PRO A 73 -3.74 15.12 15.32
CA PRO A 73 -4.24 15.73 16.55
C PRO A 73 -3.33 15.44 17.75
N HIS A 74 -3.21 16.40 18.65
CA HIS A 74 -2.39 16.23 19.85
C HIS A 74 -2.83 15.03 20.72
N THR A 75 -4.14 14.77 20.77
CA THR A 75 -4.71 13.61 21.47
C THR A 75 -4.18 12.29 20.90
N VAL A 76 -4.22 12.13 19.59
CA VAL A 76 -3.70 10.92 18.90
C VAL A 76 -2.21 10.75 19.15
N ARG A 77 -1.43 11.84 19.09
CA ARG A 77 0.01 11.81 19.41
C ARG A 77 0.29 11.36 20.84
N LYS A 78 -0.53 11.82 21.79
CA LYS A 78 -0.41 11.43 23.19
C LYS A 78 -0.74 9.95 23.40
N GLU A 79 -1.76 9.44 22.73
CA GLU A 79 -2.15 8.03 22.80
C GLU A 79 -1.08 7.11 22.22
N ILE A 80 -0.57 7.42 21.04
CA ILE A 80 0.51 6.67 20.39
C ILE A 80 1.74 6.57 21.29
N ARG A 81 2.14 7.68 21.92
CA ARG A 81 3.30 7.69 22.83
C ARG A 81 3.14 6.81 24.08
N LYS A 82 1.91 6.60 24.54
CA LYS A 82 1.62 5.74 25.70
C LYS A 82 1.73 4.26 25.41
N CYS A 83 1.60 3.85 24.12
CA CYS A 83 1.62 2.45 23.75
C CYS A 83 3.00 1.77 23.95
N GLY A 84 4.08 2.54 23.96
CA GLY A 84 5.43 2.00 24.14
C GLY A 84 5.93 1.14 22.97
N PHE A 85 5.27 1.20 21.83
CA PHE A 85 5.68 0.46 20.63
C PHE A 85 6.94 1.05 20.01
N SER A 86 7.77 0.20 19.41
CA SER A 86 8.86 0.62 18.53
C SER A 86 8.48 0.49 17.06
N VAL A 87 9.24 1.20 16.21
CA VAL A 87 9.00 1.23 14.77
C VAL A 87 10.29 0.92 14.03
N THR A 88 10.17 0.09 13.00
CA THR A 88 11.22 -0.14 12.01
C THR A 88 10.71 0.16 10.59
N VAL A 89 11.62 0.21 9.64
CA VAL A 89 11.30 0.37 8.22
C VAL A 89 12.09 -0.67 7.43
N ASN A 90 11.41 -1.40 6.56
CA ASN A 90 12.02 -2.41 5.68
C ASN A 90 12.74 -3.57 6.42
N GLN A 91 12.26 -3.94 7.61
CA GLN A 91 12.87 -5.04 8.38
C GLN A 91 12.08 -6.35 8.24
N ALA A 92 10.77 -6.27 7.98
CA ALA A 92 9.88 -7.43 7.94
C ALA A 92 8.76 -7.24 6.89
N PHE A 93 9.15 -6.93 5.65
CA PHE A 93 8.23 -6.60 4.56
C PHE A 93 7.18 -7.69 4.32
N CYS A 94 7.61 -8.96 4.19
CA CYS A 94 6.71 -10.09 3.95
C CYS A 94 5.78 -10.34 5.14
N ASP A 95 6.24 -10.13 6.37
CA ASP A 95 5.40 -10.27 7.57
C ASP A 95 4.32 -9.19 7.62
N VAL A 96 4.64 -7.95 7.20
CA VAL A 96 3.65 -6.88 7.05
C VAL A 96 2.63 -7.24 5.99
N MET A 97 3.03 -7.74 4.82
CA MET A 97 2.09 -8.18 3.79
C MET A 97 1.18 -9.30 4.29
N THR A 98 1.74 -10.28 5.00
CA THR A 98 0.99 -11.39 5.61
C THR A 98 -0.04 -10.86 6.63
N GLY A 99 0.35 -9.92 7.50
CA GLY A 99 -0.53 -9.25 8.42
C GLY A 99 -1.68 -8.50 7.73
N CYS A 100 -1.38 -7.82 6.63
CA CYS A 100 -2.38 -7.13 5.80
C CYS A 100 -3.35 -8.12 5.13
N ALA A 101 -2.83 -9.24 4.61
CA ALA A 101 -3.65 -10.28 3.97
C ALA A 101 -4.59 -10.98 4.98
N ALA A 102 -4.14 -11.17 6.22
CA ALA A 102 -4.91 -11.82 7.29
C ALA A 102 -5.96 -10.90 7.95
N THR A 103 -5.96 -9.60 7.65
CA THR A 103 -6.85 -8.63 8.28
C THR A 103 -8.26 -8.72 7.68
N PRO A 104 -9.30 -9.08 8.48
CA PRO A 104 -10.68 -9.08 8.00
C PRO A 104 -11.11 -7.67 7.58
N ARG A 105 -11.88 -7.58 6.49
CA ARG A 105 -12.47 -6.33 6.00
C ARG A 105 -13.99 -6.46 5.96
N PRO A 106 -14.75 -5.44 6.45
CA PRO A 106 -16.22 -5.56 6.62
C PRO A 106 -16.99 -5.90 5.33
N ASP A 107 -16.48 -5.46 4.18
CA ASP A 107 -17.17 -5.55 2.88
C ASP A 107 -16.46 -6.49 1.88
N GLN A 108 -15.57 -7.36 2.35
CA GLN A 108 -14.86 -8.31 1.50
C GLN A 108 -14.89 -9.73 2.09
N ASP A 109 -15.37 -10.68 1.30
CA ASP A 109 -15.12 -12.10 1.57
C ASP A 109 -13.67 -12.45 1.17
N GLY A 110 -12.80 -12.64 2.16
CA GLY A 110 -11.39 -12.97 1.93
C GLY A 110 -10.46 -11.75 1.82
N THR A 111 -9.34 -11.94 1.14
CA THR A 111 -8.32 -10.91 0.90
C THR A 111 -8.07 -10.72 -0.60
N TRP A 112 -7.74 -9.49 -0.99
CA TRP A 112 -7.25 -9.22 -2.34
C TRP A 112 -5.72 -9.38 -2.47
N ILE A 113 -5.03 -9.57 -1.34
CA ILE A 113 -3.57 -9.79 -1.32
C ILE A 113 -3.32 -11.29 -1.53
N MET A 114 -3.26 -11.69 -2.80
CA MET A 114 -3.04 -13.07 -3.22
C MET A 114 -1.56 -13.46 -3.08
N PRO A 115 -1.22 -14.77 -3.02
CA PRO A 115 0.17 -15.22 -2.94
C PRO A 115 1.07 -14.64 -4.04
N GLU A 116 0.60 -14.59 -5.27
CA GLU A 116 1.33 -14.00 -6.40
C GLU A 116 1.57 -12.50 -6.25
N MET A 117 0.70 -11.78 -5.53
CA MET A 117 0.95 -10.38 -5.17
C MET A 117 2.06 -10.27 -4.13
N VAL A 118 2.08 -11.16 -3.13
CA VAL A 118 3.16 -11.19 -2.13
C VAL A 118 4.51 -11.36 -2.81
N ASP A 119 4.64 -12.33 -3.72
CA ASP A 119 5.88 -12.59 -4.46
C ASP A 119 6.30 -11.40 -5.34
N ALA A 120 5.33 -10.79 -6.03
CA ALA A 120 5.58 -9.65 -6.90
C ALA A 120 6.05 -8.41 -6.12
N TYR A 121 5.39 -8.11 -4.99
CA TYR A 121 5.76 -6.96 -4.16
C TYR A 121 7.04 -7.23 -3.33
N ALA A 122 7.32 -8.48 -2.95
CA ALA A 122 8.61 -8.85 -2.39
C ALA A 122 9.75 -8.58 -3.39
N SER A 123 9.54 -8.91 -4.69
CA SER A 123 10.51 -8.58 -5.75
C SER A 123 10.70 -7.07 -5.92
N LEU A 124 9.62 -6.26 -5.83
CA LEU A 124 9.73 -4.79 -5.80
C LEU A 124 10.50 -4.29 -4.58
N HIS A 125 10.32 -4.94 -3.43
CA HIS A 125 11.03 -4.61 -2.19
C HIS A 125 12.53 -4.88 -2.30
N GLU A 126 12.92 -6.04 -2.81
CA GLU A 126 14.32 -6.39 -3.06
C GLU A 126 15.02 -5.41 -4.00
N LEU A 127 14.28 -4.86 -4.97
CA LEU A 127 14.77 -3.84 -5.90
C LEU A 127 14.70 -2.40 -5.35
N GLY A 128 14.18 -2.22 -4.12
CA GLY A 128 14.10 -0.92 -3.45
C GLY A 128 12.94 -0.04 -3.89
N PHE A 129 11.91 -0.59 -4.55
CA PHE A 129 10.70 0.13 -4.94
C PHE A 129 9.55 -0.03 -3.95
N ALA A 130 9.44 -1.16 -3.26
CA ALA A 130 8.42 -1.34 -2.23
C ALA A 130 9.02 -1.22 -0.83
N HIS A 131 8.25 -0.64 0.08
CA HIS A 131 8.70 -0.35 1.44
C HIS A 131 7.61 -0.70 2.45
N SER A 132 8.05 -1.09 3.65
CA SER A 132 7.18 -1.36 4.80
C SER A 132 7.56 -0.50 6.00
N VAL A 133 6.58 -0.26 6.85
CA VAL A 133 6.75 0.27 8.21
C VAL A 133 6.16 -0.75 9.16
N GLU A 134 6.97 -1.20 10.10
CA GLU A 134 6.61 -2.20 11.10
C GLU A 134 6.43 -1.55 12.47
N VAL A 135 5.42 -1.98 13.21
CA VAL A 135 5.17 -1.57 14.59
C VAL A 135 5.25 -2.78 15.52
N TRP A 136 6.12 -2.70 16.51
CA TRP A 136 6.49 -3.80 17.38
C TRP A 136 6.08 -3.52 18.83
N GLU A 137 5.47 -4.52 19.46
CA GLU A 137 5.28 -4.61 20.90
C GLU A 137 6.44 -5.42 21.51
N HIS A 138 7.00 -4.92 22.58
CA HIS A 138 8.08 -5.60 23.31
C HIS A 138 7.51 -6.15 24.61
N ASP A 139 7.64 -7.44 24.80
CA ASP A 139 7.27 -8.13 26.04
C ASP A 139 8.35 -9.11 26.50
N ALA A 140 8.09 -9.86 27.57
CA ALA A 140 9.04 -10.85 28.09
C ALA A 140 9.28 -12.02 27.12
N ALA A 141 8.41 -12.24 26.13
CA ALA A 141 8.53 -13.29 25.12
C ALA A 141 9.33 -12.82 23.88
N GLY A 142 9.54 -11.51 23.71
CA GLY A 142 10.31 -10.93 22.59
C GLY A 142 9.60 -9.78 21.90
N ASN A 143 9.85 -9.68 20.59
CA ASN A 143 9.26 -8.64 19.75
C ASN A 143 8.12 -9.22 18.93
N THR A 144 6.92 -8.70 19.11
CA THR A 144 5.74 -9.10 18.35
C THR A 144 5.33 -8.01 17.37
N LEU A 145 5.15 -8.35 16.09
CA LEU A 145 4.65 -7.44 15.07
C LEU A 145 3.16 -7.19 15.32
N VAL A 146 2.79 -5.98 15.74
CA VAL A 146 1.42 -5.63 16.14
C VAL A 146 0.70 -4.69 15.19
N GLY A 147 1.38 -4.24 14.17
CA GLY A 147 0.81 -3.43 13.10
C GLY A 147 1.86 -3.06 12.08
N GLY A 148 1.41 -2.54 10.96
CA GLY A 148 2.29 -2.10 9.90
C GLY A 148 1.52 -1.66 8.68
N LEU A 149 2.25 -1.19 7.69
CA LEU A 149 1.77 -0.85 6.37
C LEU A 149 2.86 -1.10 5.33
N TYR A 150 2.45 -1.25 4.08
CA TYR A 150 3.40 -1.28 2.97
C TYR A 150 2.88 -0.47 1.78
N GLY A 151 3.79 -0.19 0.85
CA GLY A 151 3.47 0.51 -0.38
C GLY A 151 4.67 0.63 -1.31
N VAL A 152 4.45 1.26 -2.45
CA VAL A 152 5.41 1.42 -3.53
C VAL A 152 5.89 2.86 -3.60
N GLY A 153 7.21 3.09 -3.59
CA GLY A 153 7.85 4.38 -3.80
C GLY A 153 8.32 4.51 -5.24
N LEU A 154 7.85 5.53 -5.96
CA LEU A 154 8.29 5.81 -7.32
C LEU A 154 8.52 7.32 -7.52
N GLY A 155 9.75 7.69 -7.77
CA GLY A 155 10.14 9.10 -7.87
C GLY A 155 9.87 9.86 -6.57
N ARG A 156 8.94 10.81 -6.58
CA ARG A 156 8.54 11.62 -5.42
C ARG A 156 7.12 11.31 -4.92
N ALA A 157 6.56 10.19 -5.35
CA ALA A 157 5.27 9.67 -4.91
C ALA A 157 5.44 8.36 -4.15
N PHE A 158 4.56 8.11 -3.20
CA PHE A 158 4.43 6.85 -2.50
C PHE A 158 2.98 6.35 -2.64
N PHE A 159 2.78 5.13 -3.09
CA PHE A 159 1.48 4.49 -3.24
C PHE A 159 1.26 3.59 -2.04
N GLY A 160 0.36 3.99 -1.15
CA GLY A 160 0.01 3.19 0.03
C GLY A 160 -0.91 2.04 -0.38
N GLU A 161 -0.47 0.81 -0.17
CA GLU A 161 -1.21 -0.38 -0.60
C GLU A 161 -2.16 -0.89 0.48
N SER A 162 -1.62 -1.19 1.65
CA SER A 162 -2.41 -1.74 2.73
C SER A 162 -1.78 -1.49 4.09
N MET A 163 -2.61 -1.58 5.13
CA MET A 163 -2.17 -1.54 6.53
C MET A 163 -2.98 -2.50 7.39
N PHE A 164 -2.39 -2.92 8.49
CA PHE A 164 -3.04 -3.75 9.49
C PHE A 164 -2.68 -3.33 10.92
N HIS A 165 -3.46 -3.78 11.87
CA HIS A 165 -3.13 -3.71 13.30
C HIS A 165 -3.84 -4.81 14.09
N VAL A 166 -3.16 -5.32 15.11
CA VAL A 166 -3.71 -6.24 16.13
C VAL A 166 -3.70 -5.62 17.52
N ARG A 167 -3.17 -4.41 17.64
CA ARG A 167 -3.21 -3.57 18.84
C ARG A 167 -3.73 -2.17 18.51
N PRO A 168 -4.54 -1.54 19.39
CA PRO A 168 -5.01 -0.18 19.19
C PRO A 168 -3.84 0.78 18.91
N HIS A 169 -4.05 1.71 18.01
CA HIS A 169 -3.11 2.75 17.57
C HIS A 169 -1.88 2.29 16.77
N ALA A 170 -1.64 0.99 16.57
CA ALA A 170 -0.47 0.52 15.84
C ALA A 170 -0.49 0.98 14.37
N SER A 171 -1.62 0.87 13.65
CA SER A 171 -1.73 1.38 12.27
C SER A 171 -1.57 2.91 12.19
N LYS A 172 -2.07 3.65 13.20
CA LYS A 172 -1.87 5.11 13.26
C LYS A 172 -0.40 5.47 13.46
N LEU A 173 0.32 4.73 14.32
CA LEU A 173 1.76 4.91 14.50
C LEU A 173 2.52 4.59 13.22
N ALA A 174 2.17 3.49 12.53
CA ALA A 174 2.76 3.15 11.24
C ALA A 174 2.60 4.28 10.21
N LEU A 175 1.38 4.84 10.07
CA LEU A 175 1.12 5.94 9.14
C LEU A 175 1.90 7.21 9.51
N VAL A 176 1.94 7.58 10.79
CA VAL A 176 2.71 8.75 11.26
C VAL A 176 4.19 8.57 10.94
N SER A 177 4.74 7.40 11.24
CA SER A 177 6.15 7.09 10.98
C SER A 177 6.47 7.06 9.49
N LEU A 178 5.56 6.53 8.65
CA LEU A 178 5.67 6.62 7.20
C LEU A 178 5.76 8.08 6.75
N MET A 179 4.85 8.94 7.22
CA MET A 179 4.84 10.35 6.81
C MET A 179 6.12 11.09 7.20
N GLU A 180 6.68 10.82 8.38
CA GLU A 180 7.96 11.38 8.80
C GLU A 180 9.12 10.85 7.94
N TRP A 181 9.12 9.55 7.65
CA TRP A 181 10.13 8.91 6.80
C TRP A 181 10.11 9.43 5.36
N LEU A 182 8.91 9.63 4.79
CA LEU A 182 8.71 10.17 3.44
C LEU A 182 9.08 11.65 3.36
N LYS A 183 8.73 12.43 4.39
CA LYS A 183 9.12 13.84 4.47
C LYS A 183 10.63 14.02 4.47
N ALA A 184 11.36 13.21 5.24
CA ALA A 184 12.82 13.23 5.27
C ALA A 184 13.46 12.87 3.91
N ARG A 185 12.70 12.23 3.01
CA ARG A 185 13.10 11.87 1.65
C ARG A 185 12.52 12.78 0.56
N HIS A 186 11.93 13.89 0.96
CA HIS A 186 11.32 14.87 0.04
C HIS A 186 10.23 14.27 -0.86
N CYS A 187 9.54 13.23 -0.40
CA CYS A 187 8.36 12.71 -1.06
C CYS A 187 7.25 13.78 -1.05
N GLN A 188 6.61 13.98 -2.19
CA GLN A 188 5.64 15.06 -2.35
C GLN A 188 4.23 14.64 -2.04
N LEU A 189 3.89 13.38 -2.33
CA LEU A 189 2.53 12.90 -2.18
C LEU A 189 2.50 11.41 -1.79
N VAL A 190 1.50 11.05 -0.98
CA VAL A 190 1.09 9.66 -0.75
C VAL A 190 -0.26 9.47 -1.43
N ASP A 191 -0.29 8.56 -2.37
CA ASP A 191 -1.48 8.12 -3.06
C ASP A 191 -2.16 7.02 -2.22
N CYS A 192 -3.38 7.27 -1.77
CA CYS A 192 -4.18 6.33 -0.99
C CYS A 192 -5.31 5.72 -1.82
N GLN A 193 -5.27 5.87 -3.14
CA GLN A 193 -6.23 5.43 -4.15
C GLN A 193 -7.64 5.96 -3.88
N MET A 194 -8.33 5.42 -2.89
CA MET A 194 -9.70 5.78 -2.51
C MET A 194 -9.76 6.29 -1.08
N ALA A 195 -10.71 7.16 -0.80
CA ALA A 195 -10.95 7.61 0.57
C ALA A 195 -11.58 6.47 1.39
N THR A 196 -11.02 6.24 2.57
CA THR A 196 -11.56 5.31 3.56
C THR A 196 -11.73 6.02 4.90
N ASP A 197 -12.62 5.51 5.74
CA ASP A 197 -12.85 6.07 7.09
C ASP A 197 -11.57 6.07 7.96
N HIS A 198 -10.64 5.18 7.65
CA HIS A 198 -9.37 5.07 8.37
C HIS A 198 -8.41 6.24 8.04
N ILE A 199 -8.46 6.74 6.82
CA ILE A 199 -7.62 7.85 6.33
C ILE A 199 -8.27 9.19 6.62
#